data_5f3f1fb0a44e98d3ae87437004158df9
#
_entry.id   5f3f1fb0a44e98d3ae87437004158df9
#
_cell.length_a   1.000
_cell.length_b   1.000
_cell.length_c   1.000
_cell.angle_alpha   90.00
_cell.angle_beta   90.00
_cell.angle_gamma   90.00
#
_symmetry.space_group_name_H-M   'P 1'
#
loop_
_entity.id
_entity.type
_entity.pdbx_description
1 polymer ?
#
loop_
_entity_poly.entity_id
_entity_poly.type
_entity_poly.pdbx_seq_one_letter_code
_entity_poly.pdbx_strand_id
1 'polypeptide(L)'
;MWFDPLCPWAWITSRWLLEVEKVRDVDIRFHVMSLSVLNEGRDLPEDYQELMNKGWGSVRVCVAVEQQHGQEAVAKLYTAMGTRIHLGKEQLGPELFKAALTDVGLDPALAGVADTTEYDEALRASHEAGMRPVGTDVGTPVVHAPGPDGRQVAFFGPVITPAPKGEAAGRLWDGVLLVAGTPGFYELKRSRELGPIFD
;
A
#
# COMPACT_ATOMS: atom_id res chain seq x y z
N MET A 1 -4.56 5.42 -3.08
CA MET A 1 -4.10 4.70 -1.90
C MET A 1 -2.59 4.54 -1.95
N TRP A 2 -1.87 4.84 -0.85
CA TRP A 2 -0.44 4.59 -0.69
C TRP A 2 -0.21 3.26 0.01
N PHE A 3 0.67 2.45 -0.55
CA PHE A 3 0.96 1.09 -0.08
C PHE A 3 2.46 0.82 -0.01
N ASP A 4 2.84 -0.09 0.86
CA ASP A 4 4.12 -0.80 0.81
C ASP A 4 3.81 -2.29 0.57
N PRO A 5 4.46 -2.96 -0.40
CA PRO A 5 4.20 -4.38 -0.70
C PRO A 5 4.34 -5.31 0.50
N LEU A 6 5.19 -4.95 1.48
CA LEU A 6 5.41 -5.74 2.69
C LEU A 6 4.28 -5.65 3.71
N CYS A 7 3.45 -4.60 3.65
CA CYS A 7 2.43 -4.39 4.66
C CYS A 7 1.20 -5.29 4.43
N PRO A 8 0.93 -6.27 5.31
CA PRO A 8 -0.22 -7.16 5.15
C PRO A 8 -1.55 -6.41 5.31
N TRP A 9 -1.58 -5.33 6.11
CA TRP A 9 -2.77 -4.51 6.29
C TRP A 9 -3.08 -3.67 5.05
N ALA A 10 -2.04 -3.09 4.42
CA ALA A 10 -2.20 -2.41 3.14
C ALA A 10 -2.68 -3.37 2.04
N TRP A 11 -2.19 -4.61 2.04
CA TRP A 11 -2.67 -5.66 1.14
C TRP A 11 -4.17 -5.89 1.30
N ILE A 12 -4.65 -6.17 2.52
CA ILE A 12 -6.09 -6.42 2.77
C ILE A 12 -6.94 -5.20 2.40
N THR A 13 -6.48 -4.00 2.77
CA THR A 13 -7.21 -2.76 2.42
C THR A 13 -7.25 -2.54 0.91
N SER A 14 -6.19 -2.87 0.18
CA SER A 14 -6.20 -2.81 -1.28
C SER A 14 -7.22 -3.78 -1.90
N ARG A 15 -7.35 -4.98 -1.35
CA ARG A 15 -8.37 -5.96 -1.81
C ARG A 15 -9.78 -5.46 -1.52
N TRP A 16 -9.99 -4.86 -0.33
CA TRP A 16 -11.25 -4.20 -0.03
C TRP A 16 -11.58 -3.06 -0.99
N LEU A 17 -10.61 -2.18 -1.31
CA LEU A 17 -10.83 -1.07 -2.24
C LEU A 17 -11.23 -1.56 -3.65
N LEU A 18 -10.62 -2.64 -4.13
CA LEU A 18 -11.02 -3.27 -5.40
C LEU A 18 -12.43 -3.89 -5.35
N GLU A 19 -12.93 -4.26 -4.16
CA GLU A 19 -14.34 -4.65 -4.00
C GLU A 19 -15.26 -3.43 -3.97
N VAL A 20 -14.81 -2.31 -3.38
CA VAL A 20 -15.56 -1.04 -3.39
C VAL A 20 -15.77 -0.54 -4.81
N GLU A 21 -14.76 -0.60 -5.68
CA GLU A 21 -14.80 -0.19 -7.09
C GLU A 21 -15.90 -0.93 -7.89
N LYS A 22 -16.25 -2.16 -7.50
CA LYS A 22 -17.32 -2.93 -8.13
C LYS A 22 -18.74 -2.44 -7.79
N VAL A 23 -18.90 -1.70 -6.69
CA VAL A 23 -20.20 -1.33 -6.11
C VAL A 23 -20.35 0.16 -5.80
N ARG A 24 -19.32 0.96 -6.07
CA ARG A 24 -19.31 2.44 -5.96
C ARG A 24 -18.60 3.02 -7.18
N ASP A 25 -18.98 4.22 -7.53
CA ASP A 25 -18.35 4.98 -8.62
C ASP A 25 -17.06 5.64 -8.10
N VAL A 26 -16.00 4.85 -8.05
CA VAL A 26 -14.66 5.24 -7.60
C VAL A 26 -13.60 4.62 -8.51
N ASP A 27 -12.50 5.34 -8.74
CA ASP A 27 -11.32 4.89 -9.49
C ASP A 27 -10.15 4.76 -8.50
N ILE A 28 -9.66 3.54 -8.31
CA ILE A 28 -8.62 3.25 -7.33
C ILE A 28 -7.24 3.38 -7.97
N ARG A 29 -6.45 4.32 -7.46
CA ARG A 29 -5.06 4.51 -7.85
C ARG A 29 -4.12 4.11 -6.73
N PHE A 30 -3.09 3.35 -7.09
CA PHE A 30 -2.09 2.85 -6.15
C PHE A 30 -0.80 3.64 -6.29
N HIS A 31 -0.32 4.22 -5.18
CA HIS A 31 0.95 4.94 -5.08
C HIS A 31 1.84 4.27 -4.06
N VAL A 32 3.14 4.37 -4.26
CA VAL A 32 4.11 3.71 -3.41
C VAL A 32 4.46 4.61 -2.22
N MET A 33 4.38 4.06 -1.01
CA MET A 33 5.09 4.56 0.16
C MET A 33 6.07 3.48 0.64
N SER A 34 6.95 3.80 1.57
CA SER A 34 7.92 2.86 2.09
C SER A 34 7.92 2.84 3.62
N LEU A 35 7.74 1.66 4.19
CA LEU A 35 7.96 1.42 5.61
C LEU A 35 9.43 1.56 5.97
N SER A 36 10.35 1.27 5.04
CA SER A 36 11.78 1.46 5.21
C SER A 36 12.13 2.95 5.34
N VAL A 37 11.56 3.82 4.49
CA VAL A 37 11.71 5.29 4.62
C VAL A 37 11.08 5.79 5.91
N LEU A 38 9.88 5.35 6.25
CA LEU A 38 9.17 5.75 7.46
C LEU A 38 9.96 5.47 8.74
N ASN A 39 10.70 4.38 8.74
CA ASN A 39 11.42 3.88 9.91
C ASN A 39 12.92 4.21 9.89
N GLU A 40 13.40 4.98 8.93
CA GLU A 40 14.81 5.41 8.91
C GLU A 40 15.20 6.11 10.22
N GLY A 41 16.32 5.69 10.78
CA GLY A 41 16.88 6.29 12.02
C GLY A 41 16.12 5.94 13.30
N ARG A 42 15.09 5.10 13.24
CA ARG A 42 14.39 4.61 14.43
C ARG A 42 15.12 3.41 15.03
N ASP A 43 15.07 3.31 16.35
CA ASP A 43 15.54 2.13 17.09
C ASP A 43 14.46 1.04 16.98
N LEU A 44 14.78 -0.04 16.27
CA LEU A 44 13.85 -1.12 15.94
C LEU A 44 14.40 -2.47 16.42
N PRO A 45 13.54 -3.45 16.78
CA PRO A 45 13.97 -4.83 16.96
C PRO A 45 14.76 -5.35 15.75
N GLU A 46 15.76 -6.19 15.98
CA GLU A 46 16.72 -6.63 14.96
C GLU A 46 16.03 -7.29 13.75
N ASP A 47 15.07 -8.18 14.00
CA ASP A 47 14.28 -8.84 12.96
C ASP A 47 13.48 -7.86 12.11
N TYR A 48 12.93 -6.82 12.75
CA TYR A 48 12.19 -5.78 12.03
C TYR A 48 13.13 -4.84 11.26
N GLN A 49 14.32 -4.54 11.80
CA GLN A 49 15.35 -3.78 11.09
C GLN A 49 15.82 -4.51 9.83
N GLU A 50 16.04 -5.84 9.91
CA GLU A 50 16.37 -6.66 8.73
C GLU A 50 15.25 -6.62 7.67
N LEU A 51 13.99 -6.69 8.11
CA LEU A 51 12.85 -6.60 7.21
C LEU A 51 12.81 -5.24 6.51
N MET A 52 13.05 -4.15 7.23
CA MET A 52 13.11 -2.79 6.67
C MET A 52 14.26 -2.65 5.66
N ASN A 53 15.42 -3.23 5.94
CA ASN A 53 16.55 -3.24 5.01
C ASN A 53 16.21 -3.95 3.70
N LYS A 54 15.53 -5.10 3.78
CA LYS A 54 15.07 -5.86 2.58
C LYS A 54 13.92 -5.15 1.86
N GLY A 55 13.13 -4.37 2.57
CA GLY A 55 11.95 -3.68 2.06
C GLY A 55 12.23 -2.67 0.95
N TRP A 56 13.42 -2.06 0.94
CA TRP A 56 13.81 -1.10 -0.10
C TRP A 56 13.66 -1.65 -1.51
N GLY A 57 14.05 -2.89 -1.73
CA GLY A 57 14.01 -3.50 -3.06
C GLY A 57 12.60 -3.54 -3.65
N SER A 58 11.60 -3.96 -2.87
CA SER A 58 10.22 -4.08 -3.34
C SER A 58 9.61 -2.75 -3.76
N VAL A 59 9.84 -1.68 -2.97
CA VAL A 59 9.29 -0.35 -3.26
C VAL A 59 10.02 0.34 -4.41
N ARG A 60 11.33 0.13 -4.56
CA ARG A 60 12.11 0.63 -5.72
C ARG A 60 11.58 0.05 -7.03
N VAL A 61 11.36 -1.26 -7.08
CA VAL A 61 10.79 -1.93 -8.27
C VAL A 61 9.39 -1.38 -8.57
N CYS A 62 8.54 -1.18 -7.55
CA CYS A 62 7.21 -0.60 -7.75
C CYS A 62 7.27 0.84 -8.30
N VAL A 63 8.14 1.70 -7.77
CA VAL A 63 8.31 3.08 -8.25
C VAL A 63 8.86 3.11 -9.67
N ALA A 64 9.85 2.26 -9.99
CA ALA A 64 10.38 2.15 -11.35
C ALA A 64 9.27 1.79 -12.34
N VAL A 65 8.42 0.81 -12.01
CA VAL A 65 7.29 0.42 -12.85
C VAL A 65 6.25 1.54 -12.95
N GLU A 66 5.94 2.24 -11.87
CA GLU A 66 5.01 3.37 -11.90
C GLU A 66 5.51 4.46 -12.85
N GLN A 67 6.79 4.82 -12.80
CA GLN A 67 7.38 5.86 -13.65
C GLN A 67 7.51 5.45 -15.12
N GLN A 68 7.87 4.21 -15.38
CA GLN A 68 8.12 3.74 -16.76
C GLN A 68 6.85 3.27 -17.47
N HIS A 69 5.88 2.71 -16.73
CA HIS A 69 4.72 2.02 -17.29
C HIS A 69 3.37 2.54 -16.76
N GLY A 70 3.38 3.46 -15.78
CA GLY A 70 2.20 4.15 -15.27
C GLY A 70 1.39 3.37 -14.23
N GLN A 71 0.24 3.96 -13.87
CA GLN A 71 -0.61 3.53 -12.75
C GLN A 71 -1.20 2.13 -12.90
N GLU A 72 -1.61 1.77 -14.11
CA GLU A 72 -2.19 0.44 -14.35
C GLU A 72 -1.14 -0.67 -14.15
N ALA A 73 0.10 -0.42 -14.58
CA ALA A 73 1.18 -1.38 -14.44
C ALA A 73 1.58 -1.58 -12.96
N VAL A 74 1.70 -0.50 -12.17
CA VAL A 74 2.02 -0.64 -10.74
C VAL A 74 0.90 -1.32 -9.97
N ALA A 75 -0.37 -1.09 -10.32
CA ALA A 75 -1.51 -1.79 -9.71
C ALA A 75 -1.46 -3.31 -9.95
N LYS A 76 -1.14 -3.72 -11.18
CA LYS A 76 -0.95 -5.13 -11.53
C LYS A 76 0.25 -5.73 -10.82
N LEU A 77 1.39 -5.02 -10.81
CA LEU A 77 2.60 -5.47 -10.12
C LEU A 77 2.38 -5.61 -8.61
N TYR A 78 1.71 -4.65 -7.98
CA TYR A 78 1.37 -4.75 -6.56
C TYR A 78 0.52 -5.99 -6.28
N THR A 79 -0.45 -6.29 -7.15
CA THR A 79 -1.27 -7.50 -7.03
C THR A 79 -0.42 -8.77 -7.17
N ALA A 80 0.48 -8.84 -8.15
CA ALA A 80 1.37 -9.98 -8.33
C ALA A 80 2.33 -10.17 -7.15
N MET A 81 3.02 -9.09 -6.72
CA MET A 81 3.91 -9.14 -5.55
C MET A 81 3.18 -9.53 -4.27
N GLY A 82 2.04 -8.88 -3.98
CA GLY A 82 1.28 -9.14 -2.76
C GLY A 82 0.72 -10.56 -2.71
N THR A 83 0.31 -11.12 -3.84
CA THR A 83 -0.10 -12.53 -3.93
C THR A 83 1.04 -13.45 -3.55
N ARG A 84 2.24 -13.23 -4.08
CA ARG A 84 3.44 -14.03 -3.77
C ARG A 84 3.86 -13.88 -2.31
N ILE A 85 3.90 -12.65 -1.79
CA ILE A 85 4.33 -12.36 -0.42
C ILE A 85 3.31 -12.88 0.59
N HIS A 86 2.05 -12.50 0.47
CA HIS A 86 1.05 -12.69 1.53
C HIS A 86 0.33 -14.03 1.42
N LEU A 87 0.03 -14.51 0.22
CA LEU A 87 -0.63 -15.80 0.01
C LEU A 87 0.38 -16.92 -0.22
N GLY A 88 1.36 -16.70 -1.09
CA GLY A 88 2.40 -17.66 -1.43
C GLY A 88 3.48 -17.82 -0.36
N LYS A 89 3.63 -16.85 0.56
CA LYS A 89 4.69 -16.79 1.57
C LYS A 89 6.09 -16.94 0.98
N GLU A 90 6.26 -16.45 -0.24
CA GLU A 90 7.54 -16.44 -0.94
C GLU A 90 8.52 -15.48 -0.26
N GLN A 91 9.79 -15.84 -0.28
CA GLN A 91 10.83 -14.98 0.27
C GLN A 91 11.01 -13.72 -0.57
N LEU A 92 11.06 -12.57 0.10
CA LEU A 92 11.35 -11.30 -0.53
C LEU A 92 12.77 -11.30 -1.11
N GLY A 93 12.91 -10.93 -2.37
CA GLY A 93 14.20 -10.88 -3.04
C GLY A 93 14.09 -10.89 -4.56
N PRO A 94 15.23 -10.89 -5.27
CA PRO A 94 15.29 -10.74 -6.71
C PRO A 94 14.43 -11.73 -7.50
N GLU A 95 14.34 -12.98 -7.05
CA GLU A 95 13.55 -14.00 -7.74
C GLU A 95 12.05 -13.73 -7.67
N LEU A 96 11.54 -13.27 -6.50
CA LEU A 96 10.15 -12.84 -6.36
C LEU A 96 9.86 -11.64 -7.28
N PHE A 97 10.77 -10.67 -7.34
CA PHE A 97 10.58 -9.47 -8.18
C PHE A 97 10.54 -9.82 -9.67
N LYS A 98 11.48 -10.66 -10.14
CA LYS A 98 11.48 -11.15 -11.53
C LYS A 98 10.20 -11.91 -11.88
N ALA A 99 9.77 -12.80 -10.98
CA ALA A 99 8.56 -13.57 -11.19
C ALA A 99 7.31 -12.67 -11.23
N ALA A 100 7.18 -11.73 -10.29
CA ALA A 100 6.06 -10.79 -10.27
C ALA A 100 6.01 -9.88 -11.53
N LEU A 101 7.16 -9.41 -12.01
CA LEU A 101 7.28 -8.65 -13.26
C LEU A 101 6.83 -9.51 -14.45
N THR A 102 7.30 -10.75 -14.53
CA THR A 102 6.92 -11.70 -15.58
C THR A 102 5.41 -11.96 -15.59
N ASP A 103 4.80 -12.15 -14.42
CA ASP A 103 3.34 -12.39 -14.28
C ASP A 103 2.50 -11.27 -14.89
N VAL A 104 3.02 -10.05 -14.89
CA VAL A 104 2.30 -8.87 -15.42
C VAL A 104 2.79 -8.44 -16.79
N GLY A 105 3.64 -9.25 -17.44
CA GLY A 105 4.13 -9.01 -18.80
C GLY A 105 5.19 -7.90 -18.92
N LEU A 106 5.88 -7.57 -17.82
CA LEU A 106 6.97 -6.61 -17.79
C LEU A 106 8.33 -7.32 -17.86
N ASP A 107 9.36 -6.57 -18.28
CA ASP A 107 10.74 -7.09 -18.35
C ASP A 107 11.25 -7.47 -16.95
N PRO A 108 11.58 -8.74 -16.70
CA PRO A 108 12.12 -9.17 -15.41
C PRO A 108 13.48 -8.52 -15.08
N ALA A 109 14.20 -7.94 -16.06
CA ALA A 109 15.42 -7.20 -15.81
C ALA A 109 15.21 -5.95 -14.94
N LEU A 110 13.98 -5.39 -14.90
CA LEU A 110 13.61 -4.32 -13.99
C LEU A 110 13.79 -4.68 -12.51
N ALA A 111 13.83 -5.97 -12.15
CA ALA A 111 14.16 -6.40 -10.79
C ALA A 111 15.54 -5.90 -10.33
N GLY A 112 16.45 -5.63 -11.25
CA GLY A 112 17.79 -5.10 -10.93
C GLY A 112 17.78 -3.72 -10.26
N VAL A 113 16.71 -2.92 -10.40
CA VAL A 113 16.62 -1.62 -9.73
C VAL A 113 16.47 -1.75 -8.20
N ALA A 114 16.11 -2.94 -7.71
CA ALA A 114 15.97 -3.20 -6.28
C ALA A 114 17.26 -2.87 -5.49
N ASP A 115 18.40 -3.10 -6.10
CA ASP A 115 19.74 -2.91 -5.50
C ASP A 115 20.36 -1.55 -5.83
N THR A 116 19.62 -0.65 -6.51
CA THR A 116 20.09 0.69 -6.89
C THR A 116 19.36 1.78 -6.11
N THR A 117 19.89 2.99 -6.13
CA THR A 117 19.25 4.18 -5.50
C THR A 117 18.65 5.10 -6.55
N GLU A 118 18.57 4.68 -7.81
CA GLU A 118 18.11 5.49 -8.95
C GLU A 118 16.72 6.07 -8.73
N TYR A 119 15.84 5.31 -8.08
CA TYR A 119 14.44 5.69 -7.85
C TYR A 119 14.15 6.22 -6.43
N ASP A 120 15.18 6.39 -5.58
CA ASP A 120 14.99 6.77 -4.17
C ASP A 120 14.39 8.17 -4.02
N GLU A 121 14.75 9.12 -4.87
CA GLU A 121 14.17 10.47 -4.85
C GLU A 121 12.68 10.43 -5.17
N ALA A 122 12.28 9.71 -6.21
CA ALA A 122 10.89 9.53 -6.59
C ALA A 122 10.09 8.76 -5.53
N LEU A 123 10.69 7.73 -4.93
CA LEU A 123 10.09 6.99 -3.82
C LEU A 123 9.82 7.91 -2.63
N ARG A 124 10.80 8.73 -2.22
CA ARG A 124 10.64 9.67 -1.13
C ARG A 124 9.60 10.74 -1.42
N ALA A 125 9.54 11.24 -2.64
CA ALA A 125 8.52 12.20 -3.07
C ALA A 125 7.11 11.61 -3.00
N SER A 126 6.91 10.37 -3.48
CA SER A 126 5.63 9.66 -3.37
C SER A 126 5.27 9.36 -1.91
N HIS A 127 6.23 8.89 -1.11
CA HIS A 127 6.07 8.65 0.32
C HIS A 127 5.59 9.92 1.03
N GLU A 128 6.30 11.03 0.86
CA GLU A 128 5.95 12.32 1.47
C GLU A 128 4.56 12.81 1.06
N ALA A 129 4.22 12.68 -0.23
CA ALA A 129 2.91 13.07 -0.73
C ALA A 129 1.76 12.29 -0.05
N GLY A 130 1.98 10.99 0.22
CA GLY A 130 1.01 10.15 0.92
C GLY A 130 0.94 10.43 2.42
N MET A 131 2.11 10.56 3.06
CA MET A 131 2.21 10.58 4.52
C MET A 131 1.98 11.95 5.14
N ARG A 132 2.38 13.04 4.47
CA ARG A 132 2.29 14.39 5.01
C ARG A 132 0.92 14.77 5.59
N PRO A 133 -0.24 14.43 4.95
CA PRO A 133 -1.54 14.78 5.52
C PRO A 133 -1.94 13.99 6.77
N VAL A 134 -1.35 12.82 7.00
CA VAL A 134 -1.71 11.91 8.10
C VAL A 134 -0.66 11.85 9.21
N GLY A 135 0.53 12.43 8.98
CA GLY A 135 1.63 12.43 9.94
C GLY A 135 2.54 11.20 9.84
N THR A 136 3.59 11.16 10.68
CA THR A 136 4.65 10.13 10.65
C THR A 136 4.54 9.11 11.79
N ASP A 137 3.50 9.19 12.60
CA ASP A 137 3.18 8.27 13.71
C ASP A 137 2.25 7.12 13.28
N VAL A 138 1.86 7.10 12.02
CA VAL A 138 1.09 6.02 11.37
C VAL A 138 1.91 5.38 10.25
N GLY A 139 1.49 4.20 9.80
CA GLY A 139 2.11 3.49 8.67
C GLY A 139 1.21 3.50 7.44
N THR A 140 1.13 2.37 6.78
CA THR A 140 0.24 2.14 5.62
C THR A 140 -0.81 1.07 5.98
N PRO A 141 -2.01 1.09 5.40
CA PRO A 141 -2.47 1.87 4.25
C PRO A 141 -2.79 3.34 4.56
N VAL A 142 -2.51 4.23 3.61
CA VAL A 142 -3.02 5.61 3.61
C VAL A 142 -3.91 5.81 2.39
N VAL A 143 -5.07 6.40 2.59
CA VAL A 143 -6.04 6.66 1.52
C VAL A 143 -6.30 8.16 1.43
N HIS A 144 -6.24 8.69 0.20
CA HIS A 144 -6.74 10.02 -0.12
C HIS A 144 -7.94 9.86 -1.03
N ALA A 145 -9.02 10.56 -0.72
CA ALA A 145 -10.25 10.51 -1.50
C ALA A 145 -10.97 11.86 -1.48
N PRO A 146 -11.85 12.14 -2.45
CA PRO A 146 -12.81 13.23 -2.31
C PRO A 146 -13.74 12.93 -1.13
N GLY A 147 -13.86 13.88 -0.21
CA GLY A 147 -14.82 13.80 0.88
C GLY A 147 -16.24 14.13 0.41
N PRO A 148 -17.26 14.00 1.31
CA PRO A 148 -18.65 14.26 0.97
C PRO A 148 -18.93 15.68 0.45
N ASP A 149 -18.10 16.65 0.81
CA ASP A 149 -18.19 18.06 0.37
C ASP A 149 -17.25 18.37 -0.83
N GLY A 150 -16.65 17.36 -1.44
CA GLY A 150 -15.71 17.48 -2.56
C GLY A 150 -14.30 17.90 -2.18
N ARG A 151 -14.02 18.25 -0.91
CA ARG A 151 -12.66 18.49 -0.44
C ARG A 151 -11.91 17.18 -0.30
N GLN A 152 -10.62 17.19 -0.61
CA GLN A 152 -9.79 16.00 -0.40
C GLN A 152 -9.66 15.72 1.10
N VAL A 153 -9.94 14.47 1.47
CA VAL A 153 -9.65 13.90 2.80
C VAL A 153 -8.54 12.88 2.68
N ALA A 154 -7.70 12.81 3.70
CA ALA A 154 -6.64 11.83 3.81
C ALA A 154 -6.71 11.16 5.18
N PHE A 155 -6.54 9.85 5.23
CA PHE A 155 -6.61 9.09 6.47
C PHE A 155 -5.74 7.84 6.42
N PHE A 156 -5.26 7.41 7.59
CA PHE A 156 -4.65 6.11 7.77
C PHE A 156 -5.71 5.04 7.96
N GLY A 157 -5.57 3.93 7.28
CA GLY A 157 -6.51 2.82 7.35
C GLY A 157 -7.51 2.78 6.18
N PRO A 158 -8.65 2.08 6.38
CA PRO A 158 -9.00 1.27 7.55
C PRO A 158 -8.08 0.04 7.69
N VAL A 159 -7.70 -0.29 8.93
CA VAL A 159 -7.00 -1.55 9.24
C VAL A 159 -8.07 -2.59 9.52
N ILE A 160 -8.28 -3.48 8.58
CA ILE A 160 -9.39 -4.45 8.57
C ILE A 160 -8.91 -5.86 8.29
N THR A 161 -9.65 -6.85 8.74
CA THR A 161 -9.41 -8.26 8.43
C THR A 161 -10.65 -9.11 8.75
N PRO A 162 -11.09 -10.05 7.85
CA PRO A 162 -10.76 -10.11 6.43
C PRO A 162 -11.31 -8.90 5.65
N ALA A 163 -10.99 -8.81 4.34
CA ALA A 163 -11.54 -7.77 3.46
C ALA A 163 -13.04 -7.98 3.25
N PRO A 164 -13.93 -7.00 3.58
CA PRO A 164 -15.34 -7.09 3.21
C PRO A 164 -15.52 -7.14 1.69
N LYS A 165 -16.53 -7.87 1.22
CA LYS A 165 -16.82 -8.07 -0.21
C LYS A 165 -18.18 -7.50 -0.59
N GLY A 166 -18.34 -7.18 -1.88
CA GLY A 166 -19.60 -6.70 -2.45
C GLY A 166 -20.16 -5.47 -1.72
N GLU A 167 -21.47 -5.46 -1.47
CA GLU A 167 -22.14 -4.30 -0.84
C GLU A 167 -21.67 -4.03 0.62
N ALA A 168 -21.16 -5.03 1.33
CA ALA A 168 -20.54 -4.79 2.64
C ALA A 168 -19.27 -3.95 2.52
N ALA A 169 -18.49 -4.12 1.45
CA ALA A 169 -17.35 -3.28 1.16
C ALA A 169 -17.77 -1.83 0.87
N GLY A 170 -18.83 -1.65 0.05
CA GLY A 170 -19.38 -0.32 -0.26
C GLY A 170 -19.89 0.41 0.98
N ARG A 171 -20.66 -0.25 1.85
CA ARG A 171 -21.15 0.37 3.10
C ARG A 171 -20.02 0.78 4.03
N LEU A 172 -18.96 -0.02 4.12
CA LEU A 172 -17.79 0.37 4.91
C LEU A 172 -17.11 1.62 4.32
N TRP A 173 -16.98 1.68 2.98
CA TRP A 173 -16.44 2.84 2.28
C TRP A 173 -17.22 4.11 2.57
N ASP A 174 -18.55 4.06 2.44
CA ASP A 174 -19.44 5.18 2.71
C ASP A 174 -19.27 5.69 4.14
N GLY A 175 -19.22 4.78 5.12
CA GLY A 175 -19.01 5.12 6.53
C GLY A 175 -17.64 5.71 6.80
N VAL A 176 -16.58 5.16 6.22
CA VAL A 176 -15.20 5.68 6.37
C VAL A 176 -15.10 7.09 5.81
N LEU A 177 -15.67 7.37 4.64
CA LEU A 177 -15.66 8.72 4.05
C LEU A 177 -16.42 9.73 4.90
N LEU A 178 -17.58 9.36 5.45
CA LEU A 178 -18.34 10.24 6.35
C LEU A 178 -17.53 10.59 7.59
N VAL A 179 -16.92 9.59 8.21
CA VAL A 179 -16.09 9.79 9.42
C VAL A 179 -14.85 10.63 9.09
N ALA A 180 -14.08 10.25 8.07
CA ALA A 180 -12.86 10.94 7.68
C ALA A 180 -13.10 12.37 7.17
N GLY A 181 -14.27 12.65 6.57
CA GLY A 181 -14.67 13.98 6.11
C GLY A 181 -15.25 14.88 7.20
N THR A 182 -15.47 14.39 8.42
CA THR A 182 -16.04 15.18 9.51
C THR A 182 -15.00 16.13 10.10
N PRO A 183 -15.22 17.45 10.06
CA PRO A 183 -14.27 18.40 10.63
C PRO A 183 -14.02 18.17 12.13
N GLY A 184 -12.73 18.13 12.50
CA GLY A 184 -12.33 17.90 13.89
C GLY A 184 -12.34 16.44 14.34
N PHE A 185 -12.61 15.51 13.43
CA PHE A 185 -12.45 14.08 13.70
C PHE A 185 -11.03 13.63 13.29
N TYR A 186 -10.28 13.04 14.19
CA TYR A 186 -8.88 12.68 13.94
C TYR A 186 -8.62 11.18 14.00
N GLU A 187 -9.23 10.44 14.93
CA GLU A 187 -8.92 9.02 15.10
C GLU A 187 -10.11 8.20 15.57
N LEU A 188 -10.26 7.01 14.99
CA LEU A 188 -11.11 5.92 15.49
C LEU A 188 -10.28 4.64 15.51
N LYS A 189 -10.06 4.08 16.69
CA LYS A 189 -9.23 2.89 16.90
C LYS A 189 -9.92 1.86 17.79
N ARG A 190 -9.72 0.58 17.43
CA ARG A 190 -10.10 -0.58 18.24
C ARG A 190 -8.89 -1.47 18.47
N SER A 191 -8.88 -2.24 19.56
CA SER A 191 -7.90 -3.31 19.76
C SER A 191 -8.03 -4.36 18.66
N ARG A 192 -6.89 -4.85 18.15
CA ARG A 192 -6.84 -5.94 17.18
C ARG A 192 -6.79 -7.27 17.92
N GLU A 193 -7.78 -8.11 17.69
CA GLU A 193 -7.89 -9.46 18.26
C GLU A 193 -7.44 -10.53 17.29
N LEU A 194 -7.41 -10.21 15.97
CA LEU A 194 -7.04 -11.12 14.90
C LEU A 194 -5.84 -10.56 14.12
N GLY A 195 -4.99 -11.46 13.68
CA GLY A 195 -3.97 -11.18 12.68
C GLY A 195 -4.57 -11.01 11.27
N PRO A 196 -3.72 -10.69 10.27
CA PRO A 196 -4.15 -10.59 8.87
C PRO A 196 -4.72 -11.92 8.37
N ILE A 197 -5.95 -11.88 7.81
CA ILE A 197 -6.61 -13.00 7.15
C ILE A 197 -6.69 -12.67 5.67
N PHE A 198 -6.07 -13.51 4.85
CA PHE A 198 -6.01 -13.37 3.39
C PHE A 198 -6.97 -14.38 2.76
N ASP A 199 -8.04 -13.93 2.09
CA ASP A 199 -9.07 -14.74 1.46
C ASP A 199 -9.45 -14.23 0.04
#